data_fb4bcf74483e629ff605730de49d9001
#
_entry.id   fb4bcf74483e629ff605730de49d9001
#
_cell.length_a   1.000
_cell.length_b   1.000
_cell.length_c   1.000
_cell.angle_alpha   90.00
_cell.angle_beta   90.00
_cell.angle_gamma   90.00
#
_symmetry.space_group_name_H-M   'P 1'
#
loop_
_entity.id
_entity.type
_entity.pdbx_description
1 polymer ?
#
loop_
_entity_poly.entity_id
_entity_poly.type
_entity_poly.pdbx_seq_one_letter_code
_entity_poly.pdbx_strand_id
1 'polypeptide(L)'
;ALTGILGIFLLVCAYAAIGLFMSTLTAYQVVAAVGTLTVLAILNFMGNIGQDIDFVRDLTYWLSLAGRSDKFLHGMICSEDAFYFIIVVVLFLSLSVLKLKFERTTANSLSKMVQYIGVLCVTLLVGYVTSQPKLMCYYDATATKANTLTPPSQEVMTKLDGGLTLTMFVNLLDDNFNKGMPKNRNWEMRKFEDYIRFKPEMKMEYVYYYDHT
;
A
#
# COMPACT_ATOMS: atom_id res chain seq x y z
N ALA A 1 14.45 -8.11 14.16
CA ALA A 1 13.87 -9.45 14.13
C ALA A 1 12.37 -9.46 14.48
N LEU A 2 11.95 -8.87 15.63
CA LEU A 2 10.52 -8.85 16.05
C LEU A 2 9.61 -8.13 15.04
N THR A 3 10.06 -7.03 14.47
CA THR A 3 9.32 -6.28 13.45
C THR A 3 9.03 -7.11 12.21
N GLY A 4 10.02 -7.86 11.71
CA GLY A 4 9.85 -8.74 10.57
C GLY A 4 8.85 -9.87 10.85
N ILE A 5 8.90 -10.46 12.05
CA ILE A 5 7.92 -11.48 12.48
C ILE A 5 6.51 -10.87 12.48
N LEU A 6 6.34 -9.66 13.02
CA LEU A 6 5.06 -8.96 13.01
C LEU A 6 4.55 -8.72 11.59
N GLY A 7 5.40 -8.24 10.68
CA GLY A 7 5.03 -7.99 9.29
C GLY A 7 4.60 -9.27 8.56
N ILE A 8 5.36 -10.35 8.72
CA ILE A 8 5.02 -11.66 8.14
C ILE A 8 3.71 -12.19 8.73
N PHE A 9 3.51 -12.05 10.03
CA PHE A 9 2.28 -12.47 10.70
C PHE A 9 1.05 -11.74 10.14
N LEU A 10 1.12 -10.41 10.03
CA LEU A 10 0.06 -9.59 9.47
C LEU A 10 -0.24 -9.96 8.00
N LEU A 11 0.81 -10.17 7.20
CA LEU A 11 0.69 -10.60 5.81
C LEU A 11 -0.01 -11.96 5.69
N VAL A 12 0.39 -12.93 6.50
CA VAL A 12 -0.23 -14.28 6.52
C VAL A 12 -1.70 -14.19 6.95
N CYS A 13 -2.03 -13.36 7.93
CA CYS A 13 -3.41 -13.12 8.33
C CYS A 13 -4.25 -12.55 7.18
N ALA A 14 -3.71 -11.59 6.42
CA ALA A 14 -4.40 -11.02 5.26
C ALA A 14 -4.62 -12.08 4.17
N TYR A 15 -3.61 -12.88 3.86
CA TYR A 15 -3.72 -13.98 2.88
C TYR A 15 -4.74 -15.03 3.31
N ALA A 16 -4.75 -15.39 4.60
CA ALA A 16 -5.72 -16.34 5.16
C ALA A 16 -7.16 -15.79 5.08
N ALA A 17 -7.36 -14.50 5.36
CA ALA A 17 -8.67 -13.87 5.26
C ALA A 17 -9.21 -13.84 3.83
N ILE A 18 -8.34 -13.54 2.85
CA ILE A 18 -8.68 -13.59 1.41
C ILE A 18 -9.03 -15.03 1.00
N GLY A 19 -8.22 -16.00 1.39
CA GLY A 19 -8.48 -17.43 1.09
C GLY A 19 -9.78 -17.92 1.69
N LEU A 20 -10.08 -17.53 2.94
CA LEU A 20 -11.34 -17.83 3.60
C LEU A 20 -12.52 -17.25 2.82
N PHE A 21 -12.44 -15.98 2.40
CA PHE A 21 -13.49 -15.36 1.60
C PHE A 21 -13.71 -16.10 0.28
N MET A 22 -12.63 -16.42 -0.45
CA MET A 22 -12.73 -17.20 -1.70
C MET A 22 -13.36 -18.56 -1.50
N SER A 23 -13.08 -19.21 -0.37
CA SER A 23 -13.72 -20.48 0.02
C SER A 23 -15.22 -20.35 0.30
N THR A 24 -15.70 -19.16 0.72
CA THR A 24 -17.15 -18.94 0.89
C THR A 24 -17.89 -18.69 -0.42
N LEU A 25 -17.17 -18.35 -1.51
CA LEU A 25 -17.78 -18.08 -2.81
C LEU A 25 -18.06 -19.34 -3.63
N THR A 26 -17.38 -20.44 -3.36
CA THR A 26 -17.51 -21.67 -4.14
C THR A 26 -17.43 -22.91 -3.26
N ALA A 27 -18.17 -23.96 -3.66
CA ALA A 27 -18.10 -25.26 -3.02
C ALA A 27 -16.87 -26.11 -3.47
N TYR A 28 -16.19 -25.69 -4.54
CA TYR A 28 -15.07 -26.43 -5.11
C TYR A 28 -13.73 -25.92 -4.59
N GLN A 29 -13.02 -26.74 -3.83
CA GLN A 29 -11.73 -26.37 -3.20
C GLN A 29 -10.68 -25.88 -4.21
N VAL A 30 -10.59 -26.54 -5.38
CA VAL A 30 -9.63 -26.15 -6.43
C VAL A 30 -9.94 -24.77 -6.98
N VAL A 31 -11.23 -24.47 -7.20
CA VAL A 31 -11.67 -23.15 -7.69
C VAL A 31 -11.39 -22.06 -6.65
N ALA A 32 -11.62 -22.36 -5.37
CA ALA A 32 -11.28 -21.44 -4.27
C ALA A 32 -9.77 -21.15 -4.21
N ALA A 33 -8.94 -22.18 -4.34
CA ALA A 33 -7.49 -22.04 -4.31
C ALA A 33 -6.97 -21.22 -5.49
N VAL A 34 -7.41 -21.53 -6.72
CA VAL A 34 -7.02 -20.77 -7.93
C VAL A 34 -7.51 -19.32 -7.82
N GLY A 35 -8.76 -19.11 -7.38
CA GLY A 35 -9.30 -17.77 -7.15
C GLY A 35 -8.50 -16.97 -6.12
N THR A 36 -8.10 -17.61 -5.02
CA THR A 36 -7.23 -16.99 -4.00
C THR A 36 -5.91 -16.55 -4.61
N LEU A 37 -5.22 -17.45 -5.33
CA LEU A 37 -3.94 -17.15 -5.98
C LEU A 37 -4.09 -15.99 -6.98
N THR A 38 -5.19 -15.98 -7.75
CA THR A 38 -5.46 -14.89 -8.70
C THR A 38 -5.62 -13.54 -8.00
N VAL A 39 -6.42 -13.49 -6.93
CA VAL A 39 -6.62 -12.25 -6.16
C VAL A 39 -5.31 -11.79 -5.52
N LEU A 40 -4.54 -12.71 -4.93
CA LEU A 40 -3.24 -12.39 -4.34
C LEU A 40 -2.25 -11.90 -5.39
N ALA A 41 -2.21 -12.50 -6.57
CA ALA A 41 -1.37 -12.05 -7.68
C ALA A 41 -1.75 -10.63 -8.10
N ILE A 42 -3.03 -10.35 -8.30
CA ILE A 42 -3.52 -9.00 -8.63
C ILE A 42 -3.06 -8.00 -7.58
N LEU A 43 -3.30 -8.25 -6.30
CA LEU A 43 -2.94 -7.35 -5.20
C LEU A 43 -1.43 -7.16 -5.06
N ASN A 44 -0.61 -8.17 -5.38
CA ASN A 44 0.84 -8.04 -5.36
C ASN A 44 1.38 -7.21 -6.53
N PHE A 45 0.81 -7.38 -7.73
CA PHE A 45 1.26 -6.66 -8.91
C PHE A 45 0.60 -5.28 -9.10
N MET A 46 -0.45 -4.98 -8.30
CA MET A 46 -1.22 -3.75 -8.42
C MET A 46 -0.34 -2.50 -8.32
N GLY A 47 0.66 -2.46 -7.45
CA GLY A 47 1.57 -1.33 -7.28
C GLY A 47 2.42 -0.99 -8.51
N ASN A 48 2.46 -1.86 -9.53
CA ASN A 48 3.18 -1.62 -10.78
C ASN A 48 2.28 -1.09 -11.90
N ILE A 49 0.97 -1.00 -11.67
CA ILE A 49 -0.03 -0.61 -12.67
C ILE A 49 -0.32 0.88 -12.55
N GLY A 50 -0.40 1.56 -13.69
CA GLY A 50 -0.89 2.95 -13.78
C GLY A 50 0.01 3.99 -13.12
N GLN A 51 1.32 3.75 -13.08
CA GLN A 51 2.30 4.67 -12.47
C GLN A 51 2.45 6.00 -13.22
N ASP A 52 1.89 6.10 -14.43
CA ASP A 52 1.90 7.31 -15.25
C ASP A 52 0.98 8.41 -14.73
N ILE A 53 -0.12 8.02 -14.08
CA ILE A 53 -1.16 8.94 -13.58
C ILE A 53 -1.08 8.96 -12.07
N ASP A 54 -0.80 10.10 -11.47
CA ASP A 54 -0.55 10.25 -10.03
C ASP A 54 -1.67 9.67 -9.17
N PHE A 55 -2.93 10.00 -9.48
CA PHE A 55 -4.08 9.47 -8.75
C PHE A 55 -4.19 7.94 -8.84
N VAL A 56 -3.96 7.36 -10.03
CA VAL A 56 -4.04 5.90 -10.24
C VAL A 56 -2.88 5.23 -9.51
N ARG A 57 -1.68 5.80 -9.61
CA ARG A 57 -0.48 5.32 -8.91
C ARG A 57 -0.71 5.26 -7.40
N ASP A 58 -1.23 6.35 -6.81
CA ASP A 58 -1.45 6.42 -5.37
C ASP A 58 -2.50 5.40 -4.92
N LEU A 59 -3.58 5.24 -5.69
CA LEU A 59 -4.62 4.24 -5.42
C LEU A 59 -4.09 2.80 -5.56
N THR A 60 -3.36 2.49 -6.63
CA THR A 60 -2.81 1.14 -6.87
C THR A 60 -1.71 0.79 -5.87
N TYR A 61 -0.87 1.77 -5.49
CA TYR A 61 0.11 1.61 -4.44
C TYR A 61 -0.56 1.35 -3.07
N TRP A 62 -1.64 2.08 -2.76
CA TRP A 62 -2.41 1.87 -1.53
C TRP A 62 -3.05 0.48 -1.47
N LEU A 63 -3.50 -0.07 -2.60
CA LEU A 63 -4.06 -1.43 -2.69
C LEU A 63 -3.00 -2.53 -2.69
N SER A 64 -1.73 -2.21 -2.98
CA SER A 64 -0.66 -3.20 -3.11
C SER A 64 -0.23 -3.77 -1.77
N LEU A 65 -0.17 -5.09 -1.68
CA LEU A 65 0.34 -5.82 -0.50
C LEU A 65 1.87 -5.89 -0.46
N ALA A 66 2.52 -5.95 -1.64
CA ALA A 66 3.94 -6.31 -1.76
C ALA A 66 4.90 -5.29 -1.11
N GLY A 67 4.65 -3.99 -1.25
CA GLY A 67 5.57 -2.97 -0.75
C GLY A 67 5.50 -2.71 0.75
N ARG A 68 4.37 -3.06 1.37
CA ARG A 68 4.11 -2.74 2.78
C ARG A 68 4.78 -3.68 3.76
N SER A 69 4.91 -4.96 3.42
CA SER A 69 5.63 -5.94 4.26
C SER A 69 7.14 -5.70 4.30
N ASP A 70 7.71 -5.15 3.24
CA ASP A 70 9.15 -4.88 3.15
C ASP A 70 9.65 -3.94 4.25
N LYS A 71 8.88 -2.93 4.62
CA LYS A 71 9.24 -1.99 5.69
C LYS A 71 9.44 -2.69 7.02
N PHE A 72 8.55 -3.62 7.37
CA PHE A 72 8.66 -4.43 8.58
C PHE A 72 9.91 -5.31 8.58
N LEU A 73 10.28 -5.88 7.41
CA LEU A 73 11.48 -6.71 7.26
C LEU A 73 12.76 -5.88 7.47
N HIS A 74 12.76 -4.62 7.04
CA HIS A 74 13.87 -3.70 7.25
C HIS A 74 13.88 -3.07 8.66
N GLY A 75 12.93 -3.43 9.52
CA GLY A 75 12.91 -2.96 10.91
C GLY A 75 12.13 -1.67 11.14
N MET A 76 11.38 -1.19 10.14
CA MET A 76 10.51 -0.03 10.25
C MET A 76 9.07 -0.45 10.48
N ILE A 77 8.43 0.12 11.51
CA ILE A 77 7.00 -0.02 11.75
C ILE A 77 6.33 1.31 11.38
N CYS A 78 5.48 1.27 10.37
CA CYS A 78 4.59 2.37 10.04
C CYS A 78 3.17 2.02 10.48
N SER A 79 2.51 2.92 11.19
CA SER A 79 1.12 2.68 11.63
C SER A 79 0.17 2.49 10.45
N GLU A 80 0.38 3.21 9.35
CA GLU A 80 -0.38 3.07 8.11
C GLU A 80 -0.35 1.63 7.58
N ASP A 81 0.85 1.03 7.51
CA ASP A 81 1.02 -0.32 6.97
C ASP A 81 0.42 -1.39 7.88
N ALA A 82 0.56 -1.22 9.22
CA ALA A 82 -0.06 -2.11 10.18
C ALA A 82 -1.59 -2.06 10.11
N PHE A 83 -2.17 -0.85 10.09
CA PHE A 83 -3.61 -0.66 9.95
C PHE A 83 -4.13 -1.17 8.62
N TYR A 84 -3.38 -1.02 7.54
CA TYR A 84 -3.76 -1.55 6.24
C TYR A 84 -3.98 -3.07 6.29
N PHE A 85 -3.05 -3.84 6.84
CA PHE A 85 -3.23 -5.29 6.98
C PHE A 85 -4.45 -5.64 7.84
N ILE A 86 -4.66 -4.95 8.95
CA ILE A 86 -5.83 -5.15 9.82
C ILE A 86 -7.12 -4.84 9.04
N ILE A 87 -7.15 -3.75 8.28
CA ILE A 87 -8.30 -3.34 7.47
C ILE A 87 -8.61 -4.40 6.41
N VAL A 88 -7.61 -4.93 5.73
CA VAL A 88 -7.78 -6.00 4.74
C VAL A 88 -8.36 -7.25 5.39
N VAL A 89 -7.82 -7.67 6.54
CA VAL A 89 -8.35 -8.83 7.30
C VAL A 89 -9.81 -8.61 7.67
N VAL A 90 -10.14 -7.47 8.28
CA VAL A 90 -11.52 -7.14 8.70
C VAL A 90 -12.47 -7.08 7.50
N LEU A 91 -12.04 -6.49 6.38
CA LEU A 91 -12.82 -6.43 5.15
C LEU A 91 -13.21 -7.84 4.68
N PHE A 92 -12.22 -8.71 4.43
CA PHE A 92 -12.50 -10.02 3.86
C PHE A 92 -13.24 -10.95 4.83
N LEU A 93 -13.00 -10.85 6.14
CA LEU A 93 -13.78 -11.55 7.16
C LEU A 93 -15.24 -11.06 7.19
N SER A 94 -15.46 -9.74 7.13
CA SER A 94 -16.81 -9.15 7.09
C SER A 94 -17.58 -9.58 5.84
N LEU A 95 -16.91 -9.60 4.67
CA LEU A 95 -17.49 -10.09 3.43
C LEU A 95 -17.84 -11.59 3.52
N SER A 96 -16.99 -12.40 4.15
CA SER A 96 -17.24 -13.83 4.38
C SER A 96 -18.46 -14.04 5.27
N VAL A 97 -18.55 -13.29 6.37
CA VAL A 97 -19.71 -13.35 7.28
C VAL A 97 -20.99 -12.93 6.58
N LEU A 98 -20.96 -11.85 5.79
CA LEU A 98 -22.12 -11.40 5.02
C LEU A 98 -22.56 -12.46 4.00
N LYS A 99 -21.63 -13.07 3.30
CA LYS A 99 -21.91 -14.13 2.32
C LYS A 99 -22.63 -15.30 2.99
N LEU A 100 -22.09 -15.83 4.08
CA LEU A 100 -22.69 -16.94 4.84
C LEU A 100 -24.05 -16.58 5.45
N LYS A 101 -24.21 -15.32 5.94
CA LYS A 101 -25.50 -14.81 6.43
C LYS A 101 -26.56 -14.82 5.32
N PHE A 102 -26.19 -14.38 4.12
CA PHE A 102 -27.15 -14.27 3.02
C PHE A 102 -27.50 -15.59 2.35
N GLU A 103 -26.71 -16.62 2.54
CA GLU A 103 -27.06 -17.99 2.15
C GLU A 103 -28.15 -18.59 3.05
N ARG A 104 -28.20 -18.15 4.30
CA ARG A 104 -29.19 -18.61 5.29
C ARG A 104 -30.46 -17.76 5.37
N THR A 105 -30.46 -16.60 4.73
CA THR A 105 -31.57 -15.62 4.85
C THR A 105 -32.15 -15.28 3.49
N THR A 106 -33.45 -15.30 3.37
CA THR A 106 -34.22 -14.85 2.17
C THR A 106 -34.32 -13.33 2.09
N ALA A 107 -33.18 -12.62 2.29
CA ALA A 107 -33.17 -11.17 2.22
C ALA A 107 -33.33 -10.67 0.77
N ASN A 108 -33.98 -9.53 0.58
CA ASN A 108 -34.14 -8.89 -0.72
C ASN A 108 -32.78 -8.55 -1.33
N SER A 109 -32.63 -8.71 -2.64
CA SER A 109 -31.38 -8.48 -3.38
C SER A 109 -30.80 -7.08 -3.14
N LEU A 110 -31.66 -6.07 -3.06
CA LEU A 110 -31.27 -4.68 -2.76
C LEU A 110 -30.64 -4.56 -1.36
N SER A 111 -31.22 -5.20 -0.35
CA SER A 111 -30.67 -5.18 1.02
C SER A 111 -29.31 -5.85 1.10
N LYS A 112 -29.08 -6.94 0.35
CA LYS A 112 -27.78 -7.59 0.24
C LYS A 112 -26.73 -6.65 -0.37
N MET A 113 -27.07 -6.02 -1.49
CA MET A 113 -26.18 -5.10 -2.18
C MET A 113 -25.80 -3.89 -1.30
N VAL A 114 -26.77 -3.29 -0.60
CA VAL A 114 -26.52 -2.16 0.31
C VAL A 114 -25.56 -2.55 1.45
N GLN A 115 -25.69 -3.76 2.02
CA GLN A 115 -24.79 -4.20 3.09
C GLN A 115 -23.36 -4.45 2.58
N TYR A 116 -23.16 -5.03 1.40
CA TYR A 116 -21.83 -5.19 0.78
C TYR A 116 -21.17 -3.84 0.49
N ILE A 117 -21.94 -2.92 -0.13
CA ILE A 117 -21.46 -1.56 -0.41
C ILE A 117 -21.15 -0.83 0.91
N GLY A 118 -21.99 -0.97 1.93
CA GLY A 118 -21.77 -0.38 3.25
C GLY A 118 -20.45 -0.82 3.89
N VAL A 119 -20.18 -2.12 3.90
CA VAL A 119 -18.89 -2.65 4.41
C VAL A 119 -17.72 -2.07 3.62
N LEU A 120 -17.83 -2.04 2.29
CA LEU A 120 -16.76 -1.54 1.43
C LEU A 120 -16.53 -0.03 1.64
N CYS A 121 -17.59 0.76 1.72
CA CYS A 121 -17.48 2.21 1.99
C CYS A 121 -16.88 2.49 3.37
N VAL A 122 -17.32 1.79 4.42
CA VAL A 122 -16.75 1.95 5.78
C VAL A 122 -15.28 1.58 5.79
N THR A 123 -14.90 0.49 5.15
CA THR A 123 -13.52 0.04 5.07
C THR A 123 -12.63 1.04 4.34
N LEU A 124 -13.08 1.57 3.19
CA LEU A 124 -12.36 2.59 2.44
C LEU A 124 -12.23 3.89 3.24
N LEU A 125 -13.28 4.29 3.96
CA LEU A 125 -13.26 5.49 4.80
C LEU A 125 -12.25 5.34 5.94
N VAL A 126 -12.26 4.20 6.65
CA VAL A 126 -11.27 3.91 7.69
C VAL A 126 -9.86 3.90 7.11
N GLY A 127 -9.65 3.25 5.96
CA GLY A 127 -8.37 3.25 5.26
C GLY A 127 -7.89 4.65 4.91
N TYR A 128 -8.76 5.49 4.37
CA TYR A 128 -8.45 6.88 4.06
C TYR A 128 -8.05 7.68 5.31
N VAL A 129 -8.79 7.52 6.42
CA VAL A 129 -8.49 8.22 7.68
C VAL A 129 -7.13 7.77 8.24
N THR A 130 -6.84 6.47 8.25
CA THR A 130 -5.56 5.93 8.76
C THR A 130 -4.36 6.28 7.89
N SER A 131 -4.57 6.61 6.61
CA SER A 131 -3.53 7.04 5.67
C SER A 131 -3.26 8.56 5.71
N GLN A 132 -3.94 9.31 6.59
CA GLN A 132 -3.67 10.75 6.70
C GLN A 132 -2.30 10.99 7.33
N PRO A 133 -1.43 11.86 6.72
CA PRO A 133 -0.08 12.13 7.22
C PRO A 133 -0.03 12.57 8.67
N LYS A 134 -1.06 13.28 9.15
CA LYS A 134 -1.16 13.74 10.55
C LYS A 134 -1.36 12.62 11.58
N LEU A 135 -1.84 11.45 11.16
CA LEU A 135 -2.11 10.30 12.01
C LEU A 135 -1.04 9.22 11.88
N MET A 136 -0.08 9.41 10.97
CA MET A 136 1.00 8.45 10.76
C MET A 136 2.01 8.50 11.90
N CYS A 137 2.29 7.33 12.47
CA CYS A 137 3.34 7.13 13.44
C CYS A 137 4.40 6.20 12.86
N TYR A 138 5.67 6.53 13.08
CA TYR A 138 6.81 5.77 12.59
C TYR A 138 7.66 5.31 13.76
N TYR A 139 8.08 4.06 13.75
CA TYR A 139 9.00 3.53 14.72
C TYR A 139 10.10 2.74 14.03
N ASP A 140 11.32 3.26 14.09
CA ASP A 140 12.50 2.57 13.61
C ASP A 140 13.09 1.70 14.72
N ALA A 141 12.98 0.39 14.58
CA ALA A 141 13.47 -0.61 15.51
C ALA A 141 14.92 -1.04 15.23
N THR A 142 15.60 -0.45 14.25
CA THR A 142 17.01 -0.74 13.98
C THR A 142 17.91 -0.12 15.04
N ALA A 143 19.01 -0.79 15.36
CA ALA A 143 19.96 -0.29 16.36
C ALA A 143 20.62 1.03 15.93
N THR A 144 20.86 1.21 14.64
CA THR A 144 21.52 2.38 14.06
C THR A 144 20.55 3.45 13.58
N LYS A 145 19.24 3.24 13.72
CA LYS A 145 18.19 4.12 13.15
C LYS A 145 18.38 4.35 11.65
N ALA A 146 18.75 3.29 10.92
CA ALA A 146 19.12 3.35 9.51
C ALA A 146 17.95 3.75 8.58
N ASN A 147 16.69 3.60 9.04
CA ASN A 147 15.50 3.89 8.25
C ASN A 147 14.88 5.25 8.62
N THR A 148 15.62 6.13 9.27
CA THR A 148 15.14 7.48 9.58
C THR A 148 16.25 8.50 9.39
N LEU A 149 15.88 9.75 9.15
CA LEU A 149 16.84 10.83 9.00
C LEU A 149 17.62 11.06 10.31
N THR A 150 18.88 11.45 10.20
CA THR A 150 19.67 11.87 11.37
C THR A 150 19.06 13.11 12.02
N PRO A 151 19.23 13.31 13.34
CA PRO A 151 18.66 14.48 14.03
C PRO A 151 18.97 15.82 13.38
N PRO A 152 20.21 16.10 12.88
CA PRO A 152 20.48 17.33 12.15
C PRO A 152 19.68 17.44 10.85
N SER A 153 19.51 16.35 10.11
CA SER A 153 18.71 16.32 8.87
C SER A 153 17.22 16.58 9.15
N GLN A 154 16.69 16.00 10.25
CA GLN A 154 15.31 16.26 10.69
C GLN A 154 15.11 17.76 11.01
N GLU A 155 16.05 18.37 11.70
CA GLU A 155 15.99 19.79 12.04
C GLU A 155 15.99 20.68 10.78
N VAL A 156 16.80 20.33 9.78
CA VAL A 156 16.81 21.05 8.49
C VAL A 156 15.46 20.91 7.78
N MET A 157 14.92 19.68 7.73
CA MET A 157 13.63 19.43 7.07
C MET A 157 12.47 20.17 7.74
N THR A 158 12.48 20.30 9.07
CA THR A 158 11.44 21.05 9.79
C THR A 158 11.54 22.57 9.60
N LYS A 159 12.75 23.09 9.33
CA LYS A 159 13.00 24.52 9.06
C LYS A 159 12.67 24.94 7.61
N LEU A 160 12.47 23.97 6.71
CA LEU A 160 12.07 24.29 5.34
C LEU A 160 10.62 24.79 5.32
N ASP A 161 10.43 26.09 5.11
CA ASP A 161 9.12 26.68 4.89
C ASP A 161 8.65 26.43 3.46
N GLY A 162 7.39 26.04 3.29
CA GLY A 162 6.79 25.74 1.98
C GLY A 162 7.01 24.29 1.49
N GLY A 163 6.52 23.99 0.30
CA GLY A 163 6.66 22.69 -0.33
C GLY A 163 8.08 22.47 -0.89
N LEU A 164 8.52 21.22 -0.92
CA LEU A 164 9.76 20.82 -1.58
C LEU A 164 9.40 20.09 -2.88
N THR A 165 9.94 20.59 -4.00
CA THR A 165 9.80 19.90 -5.31
C THR A 165 11.14 19.32 -5.72
N LEU A 166 11.17 18.04 -5.97
CA LEU A 166 12.33 17.31 -6.47
C LEU A 166 12.12 17.02 -7.95
N THR A 167 12.88 17.68 -8.81
CA THR A 167 12.79 17.48 -10.26
C THR A 167 13.84 16.49 -10.73
N MET A 168 13.40 15.38 -11.32
CA MET A 168 14.26 14.39 -11.92
C MET A 168 14.38 14.64 -13.42
N PHE A 169 15.59 14.92 -13.88
CA PHE A 169 15.87 15.07 -15.31
C PHE A 169 16.28 13.72 -15.89
N VAL A 170 15.53 13.24 -16.88
CA VAL A 170 15.73 11.93 -17.48
C VAL A 170 16.14 12.10 -18.94
N ASN A 171 17.40 11.81 -19.26
CA ASN A 171 17.85 11.74 -20.64
C ASN A 171 17.39 10.40 -21.26
N LEU A 172 16.54 10.45 -22.27
CA LEU A 172 15.98 9.24 -22.90
C LEU A 172 17.00 8.52 -23.79
N LEU A 173 18.16 9.12 -24.07
CA LEU A 173 19.26 8.52 -24.81
C LEU A 173 20.32 7.88 -23.91
N ASP A 174 20.22 8.02 -22.58
CA ASP A 174 21.11 7.39 -21.61
C ASP A 174 20.76 5.92 -21.38
N ASP A 175 21.75 5.06 -21.22
CA ASP A 175 21.56 3.62 -20.90
C ASP A 175 20.73 3.39 -19.63
N ASN A 176 20.74 4.34 -18.72
CA ASN A 176 20.02 4.30 -17.46
C ASN A 176 18.61 4.95 -17.50
N PHE A 177 18.12 5.38 -18.67
CA PHE A 177 16.82 6.07 -18.80
C PHE A 177 15.67 5.30 -18.13
N ASN A 178 15.75 3.98 -18.09
CA ASN A 178 14.74 3.12 -17.46
C ASN A 178 14.43 3.46 -16.00
N LYS A 179 15.41 4.00 -15.26
CA LYS A 179 15.22 4.36 -13.83
C LYS A 179 14.21 5.50 -13.66
N GLY A 180 14.21 6.47 -14.57
CA GLY A 180 13.29 7.61 -14.56
C GLY A 180 11.97 7.37 -15.29
N MET A 181 11.75 6.18 -15.86
CA MET A 181 10.52 5.87 -16.57
C MET A 181 9.32 5.77 -15.63
N PRO A 182 8.11 6.12 -16.09
CA PRO A 182 6.90 6.10 -15.28
C PRO A 182 6.66 4.78 -14.54
N LYS A 183 6.96 3.65 -15.16
CA LYS A 183 6.82 2.30 -14.56
C LYS A 183 7.66 2.07 -13.30
N ASN A 184 8.68 2.88 -13.07
CA ASN A 184 9.62 2.76 -11.95
C ASN A 184 9.43 3.87 -10.90
N ARG A 185 8.44 4.75 -11.03
CA ARG A 185 8.21 5.90 -10.13
C ARG A 185 8.07 5.48 -8.67
N ASN A 186 7.31 4.45 -8.38
CA ASN A 186 7.16 3.96 -7.00
C ASN A 186 8.49 3.52 -6.39
N TRP A 187 9.39 2.93 -7.19
CA TRP A 187 10.71 2.52 -6.72
C TRP A 187 11.62 3.73 -6.46
N GLU A 188 11.58 4.74 -7.33
CA GLU A 188 12.33 5.98 -7.14
C GLU A 188 11.81 6.77 -5.93
N MET A 189 10.49 6.91 -5.78
CA MET A 189 9.89 7.62 -4.64
C MET A 189 10.25 6.99 -3.29
N ARG A 190 10.40 5.66 -3.23
CA ARG A 190 10.84 4.96 -2.01
C ARG A 190 12.19 5.45 -1.49
N LYS A 191 13.11 5.89 -2.34
CA LYS A 191 14.40 6.42 -1.91
C LYS A 191 14.29 7.70 -1.11
N PHE A 192 13.20 8.44 -1.33
CA PHE A 192 12.93 9.71 -0.67
C PHE A 192 11.88 9.58 0.45
N GLU A 193 11.44 8.37 0.75
CA GLU A 193 10.39 8.11 1.74
C GLU A 193 10.74 8.66 3.12
N ASP A 194 12.01 8.57 3.53
CA ASP A 194 12.49 9.12 4.80
C ASP A 194 12.32 10.65 4.87
N TYR A 195 12.48 11.34 3.74
CA TYR A 195 12.26 12.78 3.64
C TYR A 195 10.77 13.13 3.57
N ILE A 196 9.98 12.36 2.82
CA ILE A 196 8.53 12.55 2.66
C ILE A 196 7.82 12.44 4.02
N ARG A 197 8.31 11.60 4.94
CA ARG A 197 7.76 11.48 6.31
C ARG A 197 7.84 12.79 7.09
N PHE A 198 8.94 13.54 6.93
CA PHE A 198 9.11 14.85 7.60
C PHE A 198 8.52 16.00 6.81
N LYS A 199 8.34 15.83 5.49
CA LYS A 199 7.78 16.82 4.59
C LYS A 199 6.76 16.16 3.64
N PRO A 200 5.54 15.89 4.11
CA PRO A 200 4.50 15.23 3.29
C PRO A 200 4.09 16.04 2.05
N GLU A 201 4.40 17.35 2.02
CA GLU A 201 4.14 18.25 0.90
C GLU A 201 5.16 18.10 -0.24
N MET A 202 6.16 17.24 -0.08
CA MET A 202 7.19 17.00 -1.09
C MET A 202 6.57 16.40 -2.35
N LYS A 203 6.90 17.01 -3.51
CA LYS A 203 6.47 16.55 -4.83
C LYS A 203 7.65 16.10 -5.64
N MET A 204 7.45 15.07 -6.46
CA MET A 204 8.43 14.66 -7.47
C MET A 204 7.89 14.98 -8.86
N GLU A 205 8.71 15.66 -9.65
CA GLU A 205 8.44 16.00 -11.04
C GLU A 205 9.48 15.35 -11.93
N TYR A 206 9.10 14.99 -13.16
CA TYR A 206 9.96 14.34 -14.13
C TYR A 206 10.01 15.16 -15.41
N VAL A 207 11.22 15.50 -15.84
CA VAL A 207 11.48 16.21 -17.09
C VAL A 207 12.25 15.27 -18.01
N TYR A 208 11.64 14.93 -19.13
CA TYR A 208 12.24 14.07 -20.14
C TYR A 208 12.88 14.91 -21.23
N TYR A 209 14.10 14.60 -21.59
CA TYR A 209 14.82 15.30 -22.66
C TYR A 209 15.67 14.32 -23.49
N TYR A 210 16.14 14.80 -24.63
CA TYR A 210 17.03 14.07 -25.53
C TYR A 210 18.32 14.88 -25.66
N ASP A 211 19.41 14.34 -25.19
CA ASP A 211 20.74 14.92 -25.37
C ASP A 211 21.76 13.84 -25.67
N HIS A 212 22.55 14.07 -26.71
CA HIS A 212 23.70 13.25 -27.06
C HIS A 212 24.91 13.81 -26.31
N THR A 213 25.23 13.28 -25.15
CA THR A 213 26.48 13.58 -24.41
C THR A 213 27.64 12.77 -24.94
#